data_349b20f827b16bcb4e6d865a52983ce2
#
_entry.id   349b20f827b16bcb4e6d865a52983ce2
#
_cell.length_a   1.000
_cell.length_b   1.000
_cell.length_c   1.000
_cell.angle_alpha   90.00
_cell.angle_beta   90.00
_cell.angle_gamma   90.00
#
_symmetry.space_group_name_H-M   'P 1'
#
loop_
_entity.id
_entity.type
_entity.pdbx_description
1 polymer ?
#
loop_
_entity_poly.entity_id
_entity_poly.type
_entity_poly.pdbx_seq_one_letter_code
_entity_poly.pdbx_strand_id
1 'polypeptide(L)'
;PQKASYRLKTDDEIVFSIPEAAQPDITPEDIPLSILYEDDDLLVIDKPKNMVVHPAPGHYRGTIVNAVMYHCQNDLSGIGGVMRPGIVHRIDKDTTGSIIICKNDKAHLSIAAQLKEHSITRKYRAIVCGIIRDEEGSVDAPIGRDPQNRKRIAVNHKNGKSAVTHYRVLQRFKNYTYIECQLETGRTHQIRVHMTSIGHPLLGDTLY
;
A
#
# COMPACT_ATOMS: atom_id res chain seq x y z
N PRO A 1 6.62 -11.69 38.79
CA PRO A 1 7.08 -11.08 37.54
C PRO A 1 8.12 -10.00 37.83
N GLN A 2 9.27 -10.09 37.17
CA GLN A 2 10.33 -9.09 37.29
C GLN A 2 10.00 -7.86 36.43
N LYS A 3 10.62 -6.70 36.75
CA LYS A 3 10.47 -5.49 35.94
C LYS A 3 11.10 -5.68 34.55
N ALA A 4 10.55 -5.07 33.53
CA ALA A 4 11.11 -5.12 32.16
C ALA A 4 12.57 -4.64 32.06
N SER A 5 13.07 -3.88 33.04
CA SER A 5 14.45 -3.41 33.13
C SER A 5 15.36 -4.33 33.94
N TYR A 6 14.87 -5.49 34.40
CA TYR A 6 15.70 -6.47 35.14
C TYR A 6 16.84 -6.99 34.27
N ARG A 7 18.07 -6.95 34.78
CA ARG A 7 19.23 -7.52 34.09
C ARG A 7 19.39 -8.98 34.54
N LEU A 8 19.33 -9.88 33.58
CA LEU A 8 19.53 -11.31 33.81
C LEU A 8 20.86 -11.58 34.45
N LYS A 9 20.87 -12.56 35.39
CA LYS A 9 22.05 -13.08 36.04
C LYS A 9 22.28 -14.54 35.61
N THR A 10 23.48 -15.06 35.84
CA THR A 10 23.76 -16.48 35.68
C THR A 10 22.79 -17.27 36.59
N ASP A 11 22.22 -18.33 36.05
CA ASP A 11 21.23 -19.21 36.72
C ASP A 11 19.80 -18.66 36.83
N ASP A 12 19.48 -17.50 36.24
CA ASP A 12 18.10 -17.07 36.13
C ASP A 12 17.32 -17.97 35.14
N GLU A 13 16.20 -18.49 35.58
CA GLU A 13 15.27 -19.25 34.75
C GLU A 13 14.25 -18.30 34.09
N ILE A 14 14.14 -18.38 32.77
CA ILE A 14 13.17 -17.60 32.01
C ILE A 14 12.04 -18.50 31.55
N VAL A 15 10.87 -18.32 32.11
CA VAL A 15 9.63 -18.99 31.68
C VAL A 15 8.76 -18.00 30.93
N PHE A 16 8.41 -18.30 29.69
CA PHE A 16 7.45 -17.53 28.92
C PHE A 16 6.44 -18.47 28.26
N SER A 17 5.22 -18.01 28.16
CA SER A 17 4.18 -18.65 27.34
C SER A 17 3.95 -17.86 26.08
N ILE A 18 3.98 -18.55 24.94
CA ILE A 18 3.56 -17.98 23.67
C ILE A 18 2.06 -18.31 23.55
N PRO A 19 1.15 -17.30 23.66
CA PRO A 19 -0.26 -17.56 23.42
C PRO A 19 -0.44 -18.04 21.98
N GLU A 20 -1.36 -18.96 21.76
CA GLU A 20 -1.75 -19.33 20.40
C GLU A 20 -2.12 -18.06 19.61
N ALA A 21 -1.59 -17.96 18.39
CA ALA A 21 -1.92 -16.85 17.52
C ALA A 21 -3.42 -16.93 17.19
N ALA A 22 -4.22 -16.13 17.87
CA ALA A 22 -5.61 -15.95 17.48
C ALA A 22 -5.62 -15.40 16.04
N GLN A 23 -6.11 -16.19 15.07
CA GLN A 23 -6.36 -15.68 13.74
C GLN A 23 -7.45 -14.61 13.89
N PRO A 24 -7.22 -13.38 13.41
CA PRO A 24 -8.24 -12.36 13.46
C PRO A 24 -9.42 -12.83 12.61
N ASP A 25 -10.60 -12.83 13.18
CA ASP A 25 -11.84 -13.10 12.48
C ASP A 25 -12.18 -11.90 11.59
N ILE A 26 -11.95 -12.07 10.29
CA ILE A 26 -12.28 -11.05 9.28
C ILE A 26 -13.65 -11.36 8.75
N THR A 27 -14.62 -10.58 9.14
CA THR A 27 -16.02 -10.77 8.76
C THR A 27 -16.33 -10.04 7.45
N PRO A 28 -17.10 -10.67 6.53
CA PRO A 28 -17.69 -9.97 5.39
C PRO A 28 -18.58 -8.82 5.86
N GLU A 29 -18.51 -7.68 5.17
CA GLU A 29 -19.33 -6.49 5.49
C GLU A 29 -20.01 -5.97 4.21
N ASP A 30 -21.30 -5.65 4.29
CA ASP A 30 -22.08 -5.04 3.21
C ASP A 30 -21.66 -3.58 3.03
N ILE A 31 -20.55 -3.37 2.37
CA ILE A 31 -20.00 -2.05 2.03
C ILE A 31 -20.13 -1.87 0.53
N PRO A 32 -20.80 -0.79 0.06
CA PRO A 32 -20.95 -0.52 -1.36
C PRO A 32 -19.58 -0.42 -2.08
N LEU A 33 -19.43 -1.14 -3.18
CA LEU A 33 -18.26 -1.11 -4.06
C LEU A 33 -18.58 -0.36 -5.35
N SER A 34 -17.70 0.55 -5.76
CA SER A 34 -17.71 1.14 -7.09
C SER A 34 -17.00 0.20 -8.07
N ILE A 35 -17.74 -0.68 -8.72
CA ILE A 35 -17.20 -1.69 -9.63
C ILE A 35 -16.95 -1.07 -10.99
N LEU A 36 -15.71 -1.18 -11.49
CA LEU A 36 -15.29 -0.73 -12.81
C LEU A 36 -15.35 -1.87 -13.84
N TYR A 37 -15.06 -3.09 -13.41
CA TYR A 37 -15.09 -4.28 -14.24
C TYR A 37 -15.25 -5.52 -13.36
N GLU A 38 -15.98 -6.53 -13.84
CA GLU A 38 -16.08 -7.82 -13.18
C GLU A 38 -16.34 -8.94 -14.21
N ASP A 39 -15.61 -10.05 -14.04
CA ASP A 39 -15.83 -11.31 -14.74
C ASP A 39 -15.65 -12.49 -13.78
N ASP A 40 -15.47 -13.72 -14.29
CA ASP A 40 -15.27 -14.93 -13.47
C ASP A 40 -13.88 -14.98 -12.81
N ASP A 41 -12.91 -14.22 -13.30
CA ASP A 41 -11.51 -14.23 -12.86
C ASP A 41 -11.16 -13.02 -12.00
N LEU A 42 -11.69 -11.84 -12.32
CA LEU A 42 -11.27 -10.56 -11.77
C LEU A 42 -12.44 -9.66 -11.37
N LEU A 43 -12.25 -8.91 -10.31
CA LEU A 43 -13.05 -7.76 -9.94
C LEU A 43 -12.14 -6.54 -9.87
N VAL A 44 -12.46 -5.48 -10.60
CA VAL A 44 -11.75 -4.18 -10.54
C VAL A 44 -12.68 -3.14 -9.95
N ILE A 45 -12.24 -2.50 -8.88
CA ILE A 45 -13.02 -1.49 -8.17
C ILE A 45 -12.31 -0.14 -8.16
N ASP A 46 -13.08 0.95 -8.09
CA ASP A 46 -12.58 2.29 -7.76
C ASP A 46 -12.58 2.47 -6.23
N LYS A 47 -11.39 2.35 -5.62
CA LYS A 47 -11.26 2.50 -4.17
C LYS A 47 -11.49 3.94 -3.74
N PRO A 48 -12.42 4.22 -2.83
CA PRO A 48 -12.59 5.56 -2.30
C PRO A 48 -11.40 5.96 -1.40
N LYS A 49 -11.26 7.26 -1.14
CA LYS A 49 -10.33 7.76 -0.11
C LYS A 49 -10.80 7.29 1.27
N ASN A 50 -9.91 7.35 2.25
CA ASN A 50 -10.15 7.02 3.66
C ASN A 50 -10.46 5.53 3.93
N MET A 51 -10.26 4.65 2.95
CA MET A 51 -10.46 3.22 3.07
C MET A 51 -9.15 2.45 2.86
N VAL A 52 -8.79 1.57 3.81
CA VAL A 52 -7.63 0.69 3.68
C VAL A 52 -7.98 -0.53 2.85
N VAL A 53 -6.99 -1.10 2.16
CA VAL A 53 -7.22 -2.26 1.29
C VAL A 53 -7.47 -3.54 2.12
N HIS A 54 -6.65 -3.80 3.13
CA HIS A 54 -6.74 -5.03 3.93
C HIS A 54 -6.61 -4.74 5.42
N PRO A 55 -7.15 -5.62 6.27
CA PRO A 55 -7.07 -5.49 7.72
C PRO A 55 -5.62 -5.44 8.22
N ALA A 56 -5.43 -4.70 9.30
CA ALA A 56 -4.17 -4.58 10.02
C ALA A 56 -4.44 -4.52 11.53
N PRO A 57 -3.43 -4.77 12.41
CA PRO A 57 -3.61 -4.65 13.84
C PRO A 57 -4.28 -3.33 14.26
N GLY A 58 -5.43 -3.43 14.96
CA GLY A 58 -6.25 -2.29 15.35
C GLY A 58 -7.23 -1.77 14.30
N HIS A 59 -7.29 -2.36 13.10
CA HIS A 59 -8.21 -1.98 12.02
C HIS A 59 -8.65 -3.21 11.22
N TYR A 60 -9.64 -3.96 11.73
CA TYR A 60 -10.08 -5.23 11.16
C TYR A 60 -11.39 -5.14 10.37
N ARG A 61 -12.05 -3.97 10.38
CA ARG A 61 -13.32 -3.72 9.74
C ARG A 61 -13.28 -2.52 8.79
N GLY A 62 -14.29 -2.41 7.92
CA GLY A 62 -14.41 -1.28 6.98
C GLY A 62 -13.31 -1.25 5.92
N THR A 63 -12.75 -2.39 5.55
CA THR A 63 -11.68 -2.48 4.53
C THR A 63 -12.21 -2.99 3.20
N ILE A 64 -11.43 -2.84 2.13
CA ILE A 64 -11.78 -3.44 0.84
C ILE A 64 -11.95 -4.96 0.98
N VAL A 65 -11.10 -5.62 1.78
CA VAL A 65 -11.23 -7.07 2.02
C VAL A 65 -12.60 -7.42 2.62
N ASN A 66 -13.08 -6.69 3.63
CA ASN A 66 -14.41 -6.95 4.21
C ASN A 66 -15.52 -6.81 3.15
N ALA A 67 -15.43 -5.77 2.31
CA ALA A 67 -16.41 -5.50 1.25
C ALA A 67 -16.39 -6.59 0.15
N VAL A 68 -15.20 -6.97 -0.34
CA VAL A 68 -15.10 -7.99 -1.41
C VAL A 68 -15.44 -9.39 -0.91
N MET A 69 -15.19 -9.71 0.35
CA MET A 69 -15.65 -10.96 0.97
C MET A 69 -17.18 -11.04 0.99
N TYR A 70 -17.86 -9.94 1.23
CA TYR A 70 -19.32 -9.88 1.16
C TYR A 70 -19.83 -10.02 -0.28
N HIS A 71 -19.24 -9.25 -1.20
CA HIS A 71 -19.64 -9.21 -2.61
C HIS A 71 -19.37 -10.54 -3.34
N CYS A 72 -18.16 -11.07 -3.23
CA CYS A 72 -17.73 -12.28 -3.94
C CYS A 72 -18.07 -13.57 -3.18
N GLN A 73 -18.48 -13.48 -1.91
CA GLN A 73 -18.74 -14.65 -1.05
C GLN A 73 -17.54 -15.62 -1.03
N ASN A 74 -17.68 -16.81 -1.67
CA ASN A 74 -16.62 -17.82 -1.70
C ASN A 74 -15.69 -17.70 -2.93
N ASP A 75 -15.96 -16.77 -3.84
CA ASP A 75 -15.22 -16.61 -5.09
C ASP A 75 -14.07 -15.61 -4.90
N LEU A 76 -13.10 -15.96 -4.05
CA LEU A 76 -11.87 -15.20 -3.85
C LEU A 76 -10.68 -16.13 -3.76
N SER A 77 -9.57 -15.76 -4.41
CA SER A 77 -8.32 -16.51 -4.28
C SER A 77 -7.84 -16.55 -2.83
N GLY A 78 -7.49 -17.76 -2.37
CA GLY A 78 -6.95 -18.03 -1.04
C GLY A 78 -5.45 -17.80 -0.89
N ILE A 79 -4.70 -17.56 -1.98
CA ILE A 79 -3.22 -17.46 -1.97
C ILE A 79 -2.72 -16.38 -1.01
N GLY A 80 -3.43 -15.26 -0.89
CA GLY A 80 -3.09 -14.18 0.04
C GLY A 80 -3.32 -14.52 1.52
N GLY A 81 -3.88 -15.69 1.82
CA GLY A 81 -4.30 -16.12 3.16
C GLY A 81 -5.54 -15.36 3.66
N VAL A 82 -6.00 -15.72 4.87
CA VAL A 82 -7.23 -15.19 5.47
C VAL A 82 -7.27 -13.66 5.55
N MET A 83 -6.11 -13.02 5.72
CA MET A 83 -6.00 -11.56 5.85
C MET A 83 -6.11 -10.80 4.51
N ARG A 84 -5.95 -11.47 3.37
CA ARG A 84 -5.83 -10.83 2.05
C ARG A 84 -6.40 -11.68 0.93
N PRO A 85 -7.60 -12.25 1.06
CA PRO A 85 -8.19 -13.06 0.01
C PRO A 85 -8.32 -12.20 -1.26
N GLY A 86 -7.85 -12.73 -2.40
CA GLY A 86 -7.89 -12.05 -3.69
C GLY A 86 -6.97 -10.84 -3.88
N ILE A 87 -6.25 -10.37 -2.86
CA ILE A 87 -5.46 -9.13 -2.89
C ILE A 87 -4.06 -9.36 -3.44
N VAL A 88 -3.74 -8.79 -4.59
CA VAL A 88 -2.43 -8.86 -5.26
C VAL A 88 -1.62 -7.56 -5.14
N HIS A 89 -2.27 -6.42 -4.91
CA HIS A 89 -1.61 -5.12 -4.71
C HIS A 89 -2.40 -4.20 -3.78
N ARG A 90 -1.83 -3.06 -3.47
CA ARG A 90 -2.48 -2.07 -2.60
C ARG A 90 -2.13 -0.64 -3.01
N ILE A 91 -3.02 0.28 -2.66
CA ILE A 91 -2.76 1.72 -2.63
C ILE A 91 -3.02 2.24 -1.22
N ASP A 92 -2.53 3.43 -0.91
CA ASP A 92 -2.65 4.02 0.43
C ASP A 92 -4.12 4.31 0.80
N LYS A 93 -4.38 4.48 2.08
CA LYS A 93 -5.73 4.75 2.64
C LYS A 93 -6.41 5.92 1.92
N ASP A 94 -5.68 7.02 1.73
CA ASP A 94 -6.22 8.26 1.16
C ASP A 94 -5.99 8.39 -0.36
N THR A 95 -5.37 7.39 -0.99
CA THR A 95 -5.27 7.29 -2.44
C THR A 95 -6.53 6.63 -2.99
N THR A 96 -7.14 7.26 -4.00
CA THR A 96 -8.27 6.72 -4.77
C THR A 96 -7.79 6.00 -6.01
N GLY A 97 -8.66 5.18 -6.61
CA GLY A 97 -8.43 4.58 -7.93
C GLY A 97 -8.48 3.06 -7.95
N SER A 98 -8.07 2.49 -9.07
CA SER A 98 -8.31 1.10 -9.42
C SER A 98 -7.54 0.12 -8.52
N ILE A 99 -8.27 -0.86 -7.99
CA ILE A 99 -7.74 -2.03 -7.28
C ILE A 99 -8.24 -3.27 -8.00
N ILE A 100 -7.31 -4.18 -8.31
CA ILE A 100 -7.60 -5.49 -8.90
C ILE A 100 -7.73 -6.49 -7.77
N ILE A 101 -8.82 -7.25 -7.79
CA ILE A 101 -9.12 -8.36 -6.90
C ILE A 101 -9.19 -9.62 -7.75
N CYS A 102 -8.53 -10.69 -7.31
CA CYS A 102 -8.54 -11.98 -8.02
C CYS A 102 -9.57 -12.91 -7.39
N LYS A 103 -10.53 -13.37 -8.20
CA LYS A 103 -11.62 -14.26 -7.76
C LYS A 103 -11.18 -15.71 -7.61
N ASN A 104 -10.10 -16.11 -8.27
CA ASN A 104 -9.54 -17.45 -8.19
C ASN A 104 -7.99 -17.43 -8.20
N ASP A 105 -7.41 -18.59 -7.88
CA ASP A 105 -5.96 -18.73 -7.74
C ASP A 105 -5.20 -18.60 -9.07
N LYS A 106 -5.81 -19.00 -10.19
CA LYS A 106 -5.22 -18.88 -11.53
C LYS A 106 -5.02 -17.40 -11.89
N ALA A 107 -6.06 -16.60 -11.71
CA ALA A 107 -6.00 -15.16 -11.90
C ALA A 107 -4.97 -14.50 -10.96
N HIS A 108 -4.97 -14.93 -9.69
CA HIS A 108 -4.02 -14.40 -8.68
C HIS A 108 -2.56 -14.64 -9.11
N LEU A 109 -2.21 -15.85 -9.50
CA LEU A 109 -0.85 -16.19 -9.96
C LEU A 109 -0.45 -15.38 -11.20
N SER A 110 -1.38 -15.27 -12.17
CA SER A 110 -1.15 -14.50 -13.40
C SER A 110 -0.91 -13.00 -13.11
N ILE A 111 -1.80 -12.37 -12.35
CA ILE A 111 -1.66 -10.94 -12.02
C ILE A 111 -0.44 -10.68 -11.13
N ALA A 112 -0.15 -11.57 -10.15
CA ALA A 112 1.04 -11.45 -9.31
C ALA A 112 2.34 -11.55 -10.12
N ALA A 113 2.40 -12.44 -11.13
CA ALA A 113 3.53 -12.55 -12.05
C ALA A 113 3.72 -11.26 -12.85
N GLN A 114 2.64 -10.73 -13.46
CA GLN A 114 2.68 -9.47 -14.22
C GLN A 114 3.11 -8.27 -13.34
N LEU A 115 2.65 -8.21 -12.09
CA LEU A 115 3.09 -7.18 -11.14
C LEU A 115 4.57 -7.30 -10.78
N LYS A 116 5.06 -8.54 -10.63
CA LYS A 116 6.48 -8.85 -10.35
C LYS A 116 7.40 -8.51 -11.52
N GLU A 117 6.95 -8.80 -12.74
CA GLU A 117 7.68 -8.51 -13.99
C GLU A 117 7.51 -7.04 -14.43
N HIS A 118 6.72 -6.27 -13.70
CA HIS A 118 6.39 -4.88 -14.01
C HIS A 118 5.74 -4.68 -15.40
N SER A 119 5.09 -5.71 -15.95
CA SER A 119 4.37 -5.63 -17.22
C SER A 119 3.04 -4.89 -17.12
N ILE A 120 2.45 -4.77 -15.92
CA ILE A 120 1.28 -3.92 -15.69
C ILE A 120 1.73 -2.47 -15.50
N THR A 121 1.30 -1.60 -16.40
CA THR A 121 1.57 -0.16 -16.29
C THR A 121 0.75 0.46 -15.16
N ARG A 122 1.43 1.03 -14.17
CA ARG A 122 0.80 1.67 -13.00
C ARG A 122 0.97 3.18 -13.09
N LYS A 123 -0.11 3.86 -13.45
CA LYS A 123 -0.17 5.32 -13.56
C LYS A 123 -0.97 5.92 -12.42
N TYR A 124 -0.44 7.00 -11.88
CA TYR A 124 -1.06 7.80 -10.82
C TYR A 124 -1.08 9.26 -11.22
N ARG A 125 -2.04 9.99 -10.69
CA ARG A 125 -2.09 11.44 -10.83
C ARG A 125 -2.02 12.09 -9.46
N ALA A 126 -1.27 13.17 -9.37
CA ALA A 126 -1.08 13.90 -8.12
C ALA A 126 -0.94 15.40 -8.38
N ILE A 127 -1.35 16.18 -7.39
CA ILE A 127 -1.03 17.61 -7.31
C ILE A 127 0.08 17.75 -6.28
N VAL A 128 1.17 18.38 -6.66
CA VAL A 128 2.31 18.62 -5.79
C VAL A 128 2.49 20.11 -5.50
N CYS A 129 3.05 20.43 -4.35
CA CYS A 129 3.38 21.80 -3.96
C CYS A 129 4.58 22.30 -4.76
N GLY A 130 4.54 23.58 -5.12
CA GLY A 130 5.59 24.22 -5.92
C GLY A 130 5.47 23.97 -7.42
N ILE A 131 6.37 24.58 -8.16
CA ILE A 131 6.42 24.53 -9.62
C ILE A 131 7.59 23.65 -10.05
N ILE A 132 7.29 22.49 -10.62
CA ILE A 132 8.29 21.66 -11.30
C ILE A 132 8.60 22.30 -12.63
N ARG A 133 9.87 22.62 -12.89
CA ARG A 133 10.31 23.34 -14.12
C ARG A 133 10.39 22.42 -15.32
N ASP A 134 10.96 21.24 -15.13
CA ASP A 134 11.15 20.23 -16.17
C ASP A 134 9.80 19.59 -16.56
N GLU A 135 9.62 19.29 -17.83
CA GLU A 135 8.37 18.66 -18.33
C GLU A 135 8.21 17.23 -17.84
N GLU A 136 9.31 16.52 -17.62
CA GLU A 136 9.35 15.14 -17.13
C GLU A 136 10.62 14.89 -16.32
N GLY A 137 10.63 13.86 -15.53
CA GLY A 137 11.79 13.45 -14.77
C GLY A 137 11.58 12.11 -14.08
N SER A 138 12.63 11.66 -13.41
CA SER A 138 12.58 10.43 -12.62
C SER A 138 13.26 10.61 -11.27
N VAL A 139 12.73 9.93 -10.26
CA VAL A 139 13.35 9.80 -8.94
C VAL A 139 13.71 8.34 -8.74
N ASP A 140 15.01 8.05 -8.79
CA ASP A 140 15.59 6.74 -8.48
C ASP A 140 16.27 6.83 -7.12
N ALA A 141 15.55 6.46 -6.06
CA ALA A 141 16.03 6.56 -4.70
C ALA A 141 15.43 5.44 -3.83
N PRO A 142 16.27 4.70 -3.08
CA PRO A 142 15.80 3.59 -2.27
C PRO A 142 14.92 4.07 -1.11
N ILE A 143 13.80 3.36 -0.88
CA ILE A 143 12.80 3.70 0.13
C ILE A 143 12.80 2.68 1.25
N GLY A 144 12.80 3.17 2.48
CA GLY A 144 12.75 2.37 3.70
C GLY A 144 12.13 3.11 4.87
N ARG A 145 12.09 2.46 6.03
CA ARG A 145 11.65 3.14 7.24
C ARG A 145 12.58 4.30 7.58
N ASP A 146 11.98 5.41 7.99
CA ASP A 146 12.72 6.58 8.47
C ASP A 146 13.47 6.22 9.76
N PRO A 147 14.81 6.38 9.81
CA PRO A 147 15.58 6.07 11.01
C PRO A 147 15.21 6.91 12.23
N GLN A 148 14.72 8.13 12.01
CA GLN A 148 14.36 9.08 13.07
C GLN A 148 12.91 8.97 13.50
N ASN A 149 12.02 8.54 12.58
CA ASN A 149 10.59 8.41 12.84
C ASN A 149 10.03 7.10 12.26
N ARG A 150 9.90 6.08 13.10
CA ARG A 150 9.42 4.74 12.70
C ARG A 150 8.01 4.72 12.07
N LYS A 151 7.21 5.76 12.24
CA LYS A 151 5.88 5.89 11.61
C LYS A 151 5.96 6.38 10.16
N ARG A 152 7.09 6.93 9.75
CA ARG A 152 7.33 7.45 8.39
C ARG A 152 8.15 6.49 7.54
N ILE A 153 8.01 6.66 6.26
CA ILE A 153 8.88 6.09 5.22
C ILE A 153 9.73 7.24 4.68
N ALA A 154 10.96 6.98 4.29
CA ALA A 154 11.86 8.00 3.76
C ALA A 154 12.76 7.40 2.66
N VAL A 155 13.42 8.25 1.89
CA VAL A 155 14.59 7.85 1.11
C VAL A 155 15.66 7.38 2.10
N ASN A 156 16.12 6.14 1.95
CA ASN A 156 17.03 5.49 2.88
C ASN A 156 18.08 4.68 2.11
N HIS A 157 19.20 5.33 1.84
CA HIS A 157 20.30 4.70 1.07
C HIS A 157 21.00 3.56 1.81
N LYS A 158 20.84 3.45 3.14
CA LYS A 158 21.50 2.41 3.94
C LYS A 158 20.69 1.11 3.98
N ASN A 159 19.38 1.19 4.17
CA ASN A 159 18.50 0.03 4.41
C ASN A 159 17.22 0.08 3.55
N GLY A 160 17.15 0.98 2.59
CA GLY A 160 16.01 1.11 1.68
C GLY A 160 16.01 0.03 0.60
N LYS A 161 14.83 -0.25 0.07
CA LYS A 161 14.64 -1.09 -1.12
C LYS A 161 14.60 -0.20 -2.35
N SER A 162 15.21 -0.62 -3.46
CA SER A 162 15.16 0.09 -4.74
C SER A 162 13.74 0.52 -5.08
N ALA A 163 13.60 1.76 -5.53
CA ALA A 163 12.34 2.37 -5.92
C ALA A 163 12.58 3.42 -7.00
N VAL A 164 11.79 3.34 -8.08
CA VAL A 164 11.87 4.26 -9.21
C VAL A 164 10.47 4.79 -9.53
N THR A 165 10.36 6.11 -9.61
CA THR A 165 9.15 6.85 -10.00
C THR A 165 9.48 7.79 -11.15
N HIS A 166 8.85 7.60 -12.30
CA HIS A 166 8.86 8.57 -13.38
C HIS A 166 7.69 9.53 -13.20
N TYR A 167 7.89 10.80 -13.54
CA TYR A 167 6.81 11.77 -13.56
C TYR A 167 6.83 12.61 -14.82
N ARG A 168 5.64 13.05 -15.22
CA ARG A 168 5.41 13.99 -16.32
C ARG A 168 4.47 15.09 -15.85
N VAL A 169 4.82 16.35 -16.14
CA VAL A 169 3.98 17.49 -15.84
C VAL A 169 2.80 17.51 -16.81
N LEU A 170 1.59 17.59 -16.26
CA LEU A 170 0.37 17.72 -17.03
C LEU A 170 -0.10 19.19 -17.10
N GLN A 171 0.04 19.89 -15.96
CA GLN A 171 -0.35 21.31 -15.86
C GLN A 171 0.36 22.00 -14.71
N ARG A 172 0.70 23.27 -14.88
CA ARG A 172 1.24 24.13 -13.83
C ARG A 172 0.20 25.17 -13.42
N PHE A 173 0.07 25.37 -12.11
CA PHE A 173 -0.75 26.42 -11.50
C PHE A 173 0.16 27.42 -10.80
N LYS A 174 -0.39 28.46 -10.17
CA LYS A 174 0.40 29.52 -9.52
C LYS A 174 1.41 28.97 -8.50
N ASN A 175 0.99 27.99 -7.68
CA ASN A 175 1.80 27.45 -6.57
C ASN A 175 1.88 25.91 -6.57
N TYR A 176 1.34 25.23 -7.58
CA TYR A 176 1.19 23.78 -7.63
C TYR A 176 1.47 23.25 -9.02
N THR A 177 1.85 22.01 -9.09
CA THR A 177 2.00 21.28 -10.35
C THR A 177 1.15 20.00 -10.33
N TYR A 178 0.37 19.79 -11.38
CA TYR A 178 -0.37 18.56 -11.62
C TYR A 178 0.50 17.63 -12.45
N ILE A 179 0.73 16.42 -11.97
CA ILE A 179 1.64 15.45 -12.55
C ILE A 179 0.97 14.09 -12.76
N GLU A 180 1.44 13.36 -13.76
CA GLU A 180 1.24 11.92 -13.89
C GLU A 180 2.52 11.22 -13.45
N CYS A 181 2.40 10.23 -12.56
CA CYS A 181 3.50 9.39 -12.12
C CYS A 181 3.33 7.98 -12.69
N GLN A 182 4.42 7.39 -13.19
CA GLN A 182 4.48 5.98 -13.57
C GLN A 182 5.52 5.27 -12.70
N LEU A 183 5.10 4.13 -12.13
CA LEU A 183 5.92 3.39 -11.18
C LEU A 183 6.55 2.16 -11.81
N GLU A 184 7.87 1.99 -11.66
CA GLU A 184 8.54 0.71 -11.87
C GLU A 184 8.37 -0.21 -10.66
N THR A 185 8.39 0.35 -9.45
CA THR A 185 8.25 -0.38 -8.19
C THR A 185 7.01 0.10 -7.43
N GLY A 186 6.53 -0.64 -6.44
CA GLY A 186 5.37 -0.30 -5.62
C GLY A 186 5.68 -0.31 -4.13
N ARG A 187 6.58 0.57 -3.66
CA ARG A 187 6.90 0.67 -2.24
C ARG A 187 5.87 1.49 -1.49
N THR A 188 5.75 1.25 -0.20
CA THR A 188 4.85 2.02 0.67
C THR A 188 5.14 3.51 0.57
N HIS A 189 4.12 4.33 0.33
CA HIS A 189 4.20 5.79 0.19
C HIS A 189 5.17 6.28 -0.91
N GLN A 190 5.47 5.46 -1.93
CA GLN A 190 6.57 5.72 -2.86
C GLN A 190 6.49 7.10 -3.52
N ILE A 191 5.37 7.44 -4.18
CA ILE A 191 5.20 8.75 -4.84
C ILE A 191 5.33 9.88 -3.81
N ARG A 192 4.70 9.74 -2.66
CA ARG A 192 4.70 10.72 -1.57
C ARG A 192 6.13 11.03 -1.10
N VAL A 193 6.91 9.98 -0.82
CA VAL A 193 8.31 10.09 -0.38
C VAL A 193 9.21 10.65 -1.48
N HIS A 194 9.08 10.14 -2.71
CA HIS A 194 9.91 10.60 -3.82
C HIS A 194 9.66 12.06 -4.16
N MET A 195 8.40 12.47 -4.28
CA MET A 195 8.09 13.88 -4.59
C MET A 195 8.52 14.82 -3.45
N THR A 196 8.36 14.40 -2.19
CA THR A 196 8.89 15.16 -1.05
C THR A 196 10.41 15.28 -1.08
N SER A 197 11.13 14.20 -1.46
CA SER A 197 12.60 14.21 -1.50
C SER A 197 13.20 15.17 -2.53
N ILE A 198 12.43 15.53 -3.55
CA ILE A 198 12.81 16.55 -4.56
C ILE A 198 12.19 17.91 -4.30
N GLY A 199 11.61 18.14 -3.10
CA GLY A 199 11.06 19.43 -2.69
C GLY A 199 9.63 19.72 -3.15
N HIS A 200 8.91 18.73 -3.67
CA HIS A 200 7.55 18.85 -4.18
C HIS A 200 6.58 17.88 -3.47
N PRO A 201 6.29 18.04 -2.14
CA PRO A 201 5.36 17.18 -1.45
C PRO A 201 3.97 17.25 -2.07
N LEU A 202 3.17 16.18 -1.90
CA LEU A 202 1.80 16.14 -2.41
C LEU A 202 0.93 17.15 -1.66
N LEU A 203 0.08 17.84 -2.39
CA LEU A 203 -0.88 18.77 -1.81
C LEU A 203 -1.84 18.03 -0.85
N GLY A 204 -1.93 18.53 0.38
CA GLY A 204 -2.81 17.96 1.41
C GLY A 204 -2.24 16.72 2.11
N ASP A 205 -1.01 16.30 1.81
CA ASP A 205 -0.34 15.25 2.58
C ASP A 205 0.03 15.76 3.98
N THR A 206 -0.55 15.17 5.02
CA THR A 206 -0.33 15.59 6.40
C THR A 206 0.87 14.91 7.07
N LEU A 207 1.50 13.97 6.38
CA LEU A 207 2.63 13.21 6.92
C LEU A 207 3.98 13.67 6.35
N TYR A 208 4.00 14.11 5.09
CA TYR A 208 5.21 14.48 4.36
C TYR A 208 5.26 15.94 3.96
#